data_157cc46f38f67d2eb35183ebe6547ac2
#
_entry.id   157cc46f38f67d2eb35183ebe6547ac2
#
_cell.length_a   1.000
_cell.length_b   1.000
_cell.length_c   1.000
_cell.angle_alpha   90.00
_cell.angle_beta   90.00
_cell.angle_gamma   90.00
#
_symmetry.space_group_name_H-M   'P 1'
#
loop_
_entity.id
_entity.type
_entity.pdbx_description
1 polymer ?
#
loop_
_entity_poly.entity_id
_entity_poly.type
_entity_poly.pdbx_seq_one_letter_code
_entity_poly.pdbx_strand_id
1 'polypeptide(L)'
;MSETTDTSTAPVSTDTPESSEATQTADRNRNRSTTPGSEHFKEFISTEWAERDEPLPAPREQAAFAAARRAKVSAAFPGLRLVIPAGEMKQRANDTEYPYRAHSAFAHLTGWGSDSEPGAVLVLEPSGDGHDATVYFRERAGRDSDEFYANPAIGEFWIGPRPSLAHVAADLAVATRDIRDFDAVVDRIDTATLVLREADPELTERVDNARVRFAAEKALSENAQDTPFSIEFNAEHEPDDDLARVVSELRLVKDAFEIAELQAAVDSTARGFGEVLAELPRITSEVRGERVIEGVFATRARLEGNDVGYGSIAAAGPHATILHWTRNDGPVVPGDLVLLDAGVERDTYYTADITRTFPVNGTFSDVQRKVYEAVLEAADAAFAIVKPGIVFREVHAEAMKVIAKKTAEWGFLPVTAEESLEPENQYHRRYMVHGTSHHLGLDVHDCAQARRELYMDGTVEAGMVFTIEPGLYFQPDDLTVPEEFRGIGVRIEDDILVTADGAVNLSAAIPRTVDAVEAWVRGAQG
;
A
#
# COMPACT_ATOMS: atom_id res chain seq x y z
N MET A 1 68.35 -41.40 -10.92
CA MET A 1 68.34 -39.99 -10.51
C MET A 1 66.91 -39.69 -10.10
N SER A 2 66.72 -39.65 -8.81
CA SER A 2 65.40 -39.48 -8.13
C SER A 2 65.27 -38.04 -7.74
N GLU A 3 64.15 -37.40 -8.15
CA GLU A 3 63.77 -36.14 -7.58
C GLU A 3 62.54 -36.37 -6.67
N THR A 4 62.79 -36.10 -5.42
CA THR A 4 61.79 -36.07 -4.35
C THR A 4 61.04 -34.71 -4.37
N THR A 5 59.75 -34.73 -4.58
CA THR A 5 58.88 -33.54 -4.37
C THR A 5 58.37 -33.56 -2.94
N ASP A 6 58.76 -32.54 -2.21
CA ASP A 6 58.35 -32.22 -0.85
C ASP A 6 56.95 -31.59 -0.91
N THR A 7 55.94 -32.21 -0.28
CA THR A 7 54.59 -31.67 -0.13
C THR A 7 54.45 -31.11 1.29
N SER A 8 54.73 -29.80 1.42
CA SER A 8 54.36 -29.03 2.61
C SER A 8 52.86 -28.76 2.63
N THR A 9 52.15 -29.40 3.55
CA THR A 9 50.77 -29.10 3.87
C THR A 9 50.70 -27.89 4.81
N ALA A 10 50.21 -26.75 4.29
CA ALA A 10 49.82 -25.61 5.11
C ALA A 10 48.50 -25.91 5.85
N PRO A 11 48.31 -25.42 7.06
CA PRO A 11 47.06 -25.62 7.79
C PRO A 11 45.92 -24.83 7.16
N VAL A 12 44.80 -25.50 6.93
CA VAL A 12 43.54 -24.87 6.53
C VAL A 12 43.01 -24.08 7.73
N SER A 13 42.95 -22.75 7.61
CA SER A 13 42.27 -21.90 8.55
C SER A 13 40.77 -22.05 8.33
N THR A 14 40.05 -22.47 9.35
CA THR A 14 38.60 -22.45 9.42
C THR A 14 38.16 -21.05 9.86
N ASP A 15 38.18 -20.09 8.94
CA ASP A 15 37.47 -18.83 9.12
C ASP A 15 36.09 -18.98 8.48
N THR A 16 35.08 -19.02 9.31
CA THR A 16 33.66 -18.87 8.97
C THR A 16 33.43 -17.48 8.41
N PRO A 17 32.77 -17.33 7.27
CA PRO A 17 32.39 -16.00 6.78
C PRO A 17 31.08 -15.54 7.43
N GLU A 18 31.15 -14.89 8.58
CA GLU A 18 30.14 -13.97 9.04
C GLU A 18 30.49 -12.57 8.52
N SER A 19 30.02 -12.24 7.33
CA SER A 19 29.90 -10.86 6.90
C SER A 19 28.50 -10.66 6.35
N SER A 20 27.67 -9.96 7.14
CA SER A 20 26.35 -9.54 6.72
C SER A 20 26.39 -8.74 5.40
N GLU A 21 25.34 -8.78 4.60
CA GLU A 21 25.24 -8.00 3.35
C GLU A 21 25.48 -6.49 3.57
N ALA A 22 25.14 -5.96 4.74
CA ALA A 22 25.47 -4.59 5.16
C ALA A 22 26.98 -4.31 5.15
N THR A 23 27.82 -5.27 5.59
CA THR A 23 29.28 -5.16 5.52
C THR A 23 29.77 -5.21 4.07
N GLN A 24 29.15 -6.02 3.21
CA GLN A 24 29.51 -6.11 1.80
C GLN A 24 29.09 -4.85 1.02
N THR A 25 27.96 -4.23 1.35
CA THR A 25 27.51 -2.97 0.75
C THR A 25 28.41 -1.81 1.17
N ALA A 26 28.83 -1.76 2.43
CA ALA A 26 29.81 -0.79 2.93
C ALA A 26 31.18 -0.92 2.24
N ASP A 27 31.64 -2.15 1.97
CA ASP A 27 32.91 -2.40 1.25
C ASP A 27 32.82 -2.02 -0.25
N ARG A 28 31.68 -2.24 -0.90
CA ARG A 28 31.47 -1.83 -2.31
C ARG A 28 31.51 -0.30 -2.47
N ASN A 29 31.00 0.44 -1.50
CA ASN A 29 31.02 1.90 -1.51
C ASN A 29 32.41 2.47 -1.26
N ARG A 30 33.30 1.78 -0.54
CA ARG A 30 34.69 2.22 -0.31
C ARG A 30 35.49 2.40 -1.59
N ASN A 31 35.26 1.61 -2.62
CA ASN A 31 36.01 1.70 -3.88
C ASN A 31 35.73 2.98 -4.67
N ARG A 32 34.67 3.70 -4.38
CA ARG A 32 34.28 4.96 -5.05
C ARG A 32 34.17 6.14 -4.10
N SER A 33 34.26 5.90 -2.79
CA SER A 33 34.16 6.94 -1.79
C SER A 33 35.44 7.77 -1.73
N THR A 34 35.27 9.08 -1.79
CA THR A 34 36.32 10.08 -1.52
C THR A 34 36.09 10.77 -0.17
N THR A 35 35.22 10.20 0.67
CA THR A 35 34.89 10.75 1.99
C THR A 35 36.14 10.80 2.87
N PRO A 36 36.50 11.98 3.43
CA PRO A 36 37.66 12.10 4.28
C PRO A 36 37.53 11.24 5.54
N GLY A 37 38.61 10.54 5.93
CA GLY A 37 38.62 9.65 7.09
C GLY A 37 39.77 9.90 8.06
N SER A 38 40.54 11.00 7.89
CA SER A 38 41.62 11.32 8.80
C SER A 38 41.12 11.82 10.15
N GLU A 39 41.83 11.52 11.22
CA GLU A 39 41.48 11.98 12.57
C GLU A 39 41.39 13.51 12.65
N HIS A 40 42.25 14.25 11.96
CA HIS A 40 42.13 15.71 11.89
C HIS A 40 40.82 16.18 11.24
N PHE A 41 40.33 15.48 10.23
CA PHE A 41 39.05 15.84 9.62
C PHE A 41 37.87 15.49 10.55
N LYS A 42 37.92 14.34 11.21
CA LYS A 42 36.89 13.94 12.19
C LYS A 42 36.79 14.94 13.34
N GLU A 43 37.93 15.34 13.88
CA GLU A 43 37.98 16.37 14.92
C GLU A 43 37.43 17.71 14.42
N PHE A 44 37.78 18.13 13.23
CA PHE A 44 37.30 19.38 12.63
C PHE A 44 35.79 19.35 12.36
N ILE A 45 35.27 18.26 11.74
CA ILE A 45 33.84 18.20 11.38
C ILE A 45 32.92 18.03 12.57
N SER A 46 33.41 17.55 13.70
CA SER A 46 32.62 17.39 14.92
C SER A 46 32.44 18.66 15.75
N THR A 47 33.21 19.73 15.45
CA THR A 47 33.25 20.95 16.27
C THR A 47 32.52 22.14 15.63
N GLU A 48 32.25 23.16 16.45
CA GLU A 48 31.69 24.45 16.00
C GLU A 48 30.28 24.37 15.37
N TRP A 49 29.48 23.37 15.77
CA TRP A 49 28.07 23.31 15.42
C TRP A 49 27.23 24.04 16.48
N ALA A 50 26.20 24.75 16.04
CA ALA A 50 25.21 25.32 16.95
C ALA A 50 24.46 24.23 17.71
N GLU A 51 24.08 24.52 18.96
CA GLU A 51 23.15 23.67 19.70
C GLU A 51 21.81 23.56 18.95
N ARG A 52 21.23 22.37 18.98
CA ARG A 52 19.90 22.15 18.44
C ARG A 52 18.86 22.49 19.48
N ASP A 53 18.10 23.55 19.23
CA ASP A 53 16.90 23.90 19.99
C ASP A 53 15.69 23.24 19.28
N GLU A 54 15.40 22.01 19.65
CA GLU A 54 14.31 21.23 19.06
C GLU A 54 13.29 20.89 20.16
N PRO A 55 12.26 21.72 20.35
CA PRO A 55 11.21 21.43 21.33
C PRO A 55 10.46 20.16 20.96
N LEU A 56 10.09 19.37 21.96
CA LEU A 56 9.30 18.17 21.73
C LEU A 56 7.93 18.54 21.14
N PRO A 57 7.46 17.84 20.12
CA PRO A 57 6.15 18.07 19.53
C PRO A 57 5.03 17.67 20.49
N ALA A 58 3.83 18.23 20.30
CA ALA A 58 2.62 17.62 20.83
C ALA A 58 2.32 16.31 20.09
N PRO A 59 1.64 15.35 20.72
CA PRO A 59 1.21 14.14 20.05
C PRO A 59 0.41 14.47 18.77
N ARG A 60 0.73 13.79 17.66
CA ARG A 60 -0.04 13.91 16.42
C ARG A 60 -1.46 13.38 16.61
N GLU A 61 -2.40 13.87 15.80
CA GLU A 61 -3.83 13.55 15.94
C GLU A 61 -4.10 12.04 15.95
N GLN A 62 -3.43 11.30 15.08
CA GLN A 62 -3.62 9.85 14.96
C GLN A 62 -3.07 9.02 16.11
N ALA A 63 -2.25 9.59 17.02
CA ALA A 63 -1.60 8.85 18.10
C ALA A 63 -2.61 8.14 19.04
N ALA A 64 -3.72 8.82 19.38
CA ALA A 64 -4.77 8.24 20.20
C ALA A 64 -5.52 7.09 19.49
N PHE A 65 -5.76 7.22 18.19
CA PHE A 65 -6.38 6.19 17.38
C PHE A 65 -5.47 4.97 17.24
N ALA A 66 -4.18 5.19 16.97
CA ALA A 66 -3.18 4.12 16.94
C ALA A 66 -3.08 3.36 18.27
N ALA A 67 -3.15 4.05 19.40
CA ALA A 67 -3.20 3.42 20.73
C ALA A 67 -4.45 2.53 20.89
N ALA A 68 -5.62 2.99 20.44
CA ALA A 68 -6.86 2.20 20.49
C ALA A 68 -6.78 0.96 19.58
N ARG A 69 -6.15 1.07 18.41
CA ARG A 69 -5.90 -0.04 17.47
C ARG A 69 -4.96 -1.07 18.09
N ARG A 70 -3.84 -0.63 18.70
CA ARG A 70 -2.93 -1.53 19.45
C ARG A 70 -3.64 -2.27 20.58
N ALA A 71 -4.56 -1.62 21.29
CA ALA A 71 -5.33 -2.28 22.36
C ALA A 71 -6.22 -3.42 21.81
N LYS A 72 -6.81 -3.26 20.62
CA LYS A 72 -7.60 -4.33 19.97
C LYS A 72 -6.72 -5.52 19.57
N VAL A 73 -5.54 -5.26 18.98
CA VAL A 73 -4.57 -6.31 18.63
C VAL A 73 -4.06 -7.01 19.90
N SER A 74 -3.74 -6.24 20.94
CA SER A 74 -3.33 -6.77 22.25
C SER A 74 -4.35 -7.74 22.83
N ALA A 75 -5.63 -7.42 22.74
CA ALA A 75 -6.70 -8.29 23.25
C ALA A 75 -6.83 -9.59 22.44
N ALA A 76 -6.43 -9.61 21.17
CA ALA A 76 -6.47 -10.80 20.32
C ALA A 76 -5.33 -11.79 20.60
N PHE A 77 -4.20 -11.33 21.18
CA PHE A 77 -3.00 -12.14 21.37
C PHE A 77 -2.47 -12.06 22.82
N PRO A 78 -3.26 -12.45 23.83
CA PRO A 78 -2.84 -12.35 25.22
C PRO A 78 -1.60 -13.19 25.51
N GLY A 79 -0.59 -12.59 26.14
CA GLY A 79 0.63 -13.29 26.56
C GLY A 79 1.64 -13.59 25.45
N LEU A 80 1.39 -13.16 24.20
CA LEU A 80 2.31 -13.33 23.07
C LEU A 80 3.05 -12.02 22.80
N ARG A 81 4.35 -12.08 22.54
CA ARG A 81 5.08 -10.94 22.00
C ARG A 81 4.75 -10.78 20.52
N LEU A 82 4.43 -9.55 20.08
CA LEU A 82 4.13 -9.26 18.68
C LEU A 82 5.22 -8.34 18.12
N VAL A 83 5.81 -8.74 17.01
CA VAL A 83 6.85 -8.00 16.29
C VAL A 83 6.28 -7.55 14.94
N ILE A 84 6.17 -6.23 14.76
CA ILE A 84 5.54 -5.63 13.58
C ILE A 84 6.56 -4.68 12.95
N PRO A 85 7.34 -5.15 11.94
CA PRO A 85 8.34 -4.32 11.28
C PRO A 85 7.70 -3.28 10.36
N ALA A 86 8.38 -2.16 10.19
CA ALA A 86 8.07 -1.18 9.14
C ALA A 86 8.58 -1.62 7.77
N GLY A 87 9.59 -2.50 7.76
CA GLY A 87 10.32 -2.92 6.56
C GLY A 87 11.52 -2.04 6.25
N GLU A 88 12.42 -2.59 5.47
CA GLU A 88 13.67 -1.97 5.08
C GLU A 88 13.56 -1.18 3.77
N MET A 89 14.52 -0.26 3.54
CA MET A 89 14.68 0.43 2.27
C MET A 89 14.99 -0.57 1.15
N LYS A 90 14.28 -0.45 0.03
CA LYS A 90 14.50 -1.33 -1.13
C LYS A 90 15.47 -0.69 -2.12
N GLN A 91 16.56 -1.39 -2.41
CA GLN A 91 17.54 -0.95 -3.40
C GLN A 91 16.92 -0.91 -4.80
N ARG A 92 17.07 0.21 -5.50
CA ARG A 92 16.69 0.38 -6.90
C ARG A 92 17.83 -0.03 -7.82
N ALA A 93 19.01 0.57 -7.62
CA ALA A 93 20.22 0.27 -8.40
C ALA A 93 21.47 0.83 -7.69
N ASN A 94 22.49 0.01 -7.50
CA ASN A 94 23.77 0.36 -6.90
C ASN A 94 23.63 1.02 -5.51
N ASP A 95 23.71 2.35 -5.47
CA ASP A 95 23.66 3.22 -4.29
C ASP A 95 22.42 4.12 -4.27
N THR A 96 21.39 3.75 -5.00
CA THR A 96 20.09 4.43 -5.01
C THR A 96 18.98 3.48 -4.60
N GLU A 97 18.01 3.99 -3.86
CA GLU A 97 16.85 3.27 -3.35
C GLU A 97 15.56 3.71 -4.07
N TYR A 98 14.53 2.88 -3.94
CA TYR A 98 13.16 3.31 -4.21
C TYR A 98 12.65 4.22 -3.10
N PRO A 99 11.65 5.09 -3.36
CA PRO A 99 10.95 5.80 -2.29
C PRO A 99 10.51 4.82 -1.20
N TYR A 100 10.80 5.17 0.05
CA TYR A 100 10.42 4.34 1.19
C TYR A 100 8.93 4.48 1.49
N ARG A 101 8.32 3.35 1.80
CA ARG A 101 6.96 3.27 2.33
C ARG A 101 6.92 2.17 3.39
N ALA A 102 6.60 2.55 4.61
CA ALA A 102 6.47 1.58 5.70
C ALA A 102 5.29 0.61 5.44
N HIS A 103 5.38 -0.58 5.99
CA HIS A 103 4.31 -1.57 5.94
C HIS A 103 3.02 -1.02 6.59
N SER A 104 1.88 -1.22 5.93
CA SER A 104 0.60 -0.62 6.34
C SER A 104 0.16 -1.00 7.74
N ALA A 105 0.43 -2.23 8.21
CA ALA A 105 0.14 -2.63 9.59
C ALA A 105 0.99 -1.84 10.60
N PHE A 106 2.27 -1.57 10.30
CA PHE A 106 3.13 -0.74 11.14
C PHE A 106 2.58 0.68 11.23
N ALA A 107 2.30 1.30 10.07
CA ALA A 107 1.75 2.66 10.02
C ALA A 107 0.39 2.76 10.75
N HIS A 108 -0.50 1.78 10.56
CA HIS A 108 -1.81 1.71 11.22
C HIS A 108 -1.73 1.63 12.74
N LEU A 109 -0.75 0.86 13.25
CA LEU A 109 -0.61 0.61 14.69
C LEU A 109 0.28 1.62 15.41
N THR A 110 1.14 2.35 14.69
CA THR A 110 2.00 3.39 15.28
C THR A 110 1.45 4.80 15.07
N GLY A 111 0.74 5.03 13.96
CA GLY A 111 0.42 6.35 13.44
C GLY A 111 1.62 7.01 12.76
N TRP A 112 2.69 6.29 12.46
CA TRP A 112 3.88 6.80 11.78
C TRP A 112 3.79 6.51 10.29
N GLY A 113 3.54 7.54 9.50
CA GLY A 113 3.32 7.47 8.06
C GLY A 113 4.58 7.64 7.22
N SER A 114 4.51 8.51 6.22
CA SER A 114 5.59 8.72 5.22
C SER A 114 6.89 9.29 5.80
N ASP A 115 6.84 9.84 7.00
CA ASP A 115 7.98 10.34 7.77
C ASP A 115 8.64 9.27 8.67
N SER A 116 8.23 8.01 8.55
CA SER A 116 8.78 6.92 9.36
C SER A 116 10.20 6.51 8.92
N GLU A 117 10.98 6.02 9.88
CA GLU A 117 12.36 5.56 9.65
C GLU A 117 12.35 4.13 9.11
N PRO A 118 13.09 3.85 8.02
CA PRO A 118 13.29 2.49 7.52
C PRO A 118 13.91 1.58 8.60
N GLY A 119 13.50 0.31 8.61
CA GLY A 119 13.96 -0.66 9.60
C GLY A 119 13.39 -0.46 11.00
N ALA A 120 12.42 0.45 11.18
CA ALA A 120 11.73 0.58 12.46
C ALA A 120 10.88 -0.66 12.77
N VAL A 121 10.76 -0.98 14.06
CA VAL A 121 9.99 -2.15 14.53
C VAL A 121 9.10 -1.76 15.70
N LEU A 122 7.81 -2.03 15.59
CA LEU A 122 6.88 -1.96 16.73
C LEU A 122 6.90 -3.32 17.44
N VAL A 123 7.15 -3.30 18.74
CA VAL A 123 7.04 -4.48 19.61
C VAL A 123 5.91 -4.24 20.60
N LEU A 124 4.98 -5.19 20.68
CA LEU A 124 4.00 -5.29 21.73
C LEU A 124 4.47 -6.39 22.69
N GLU A 125 5.00 -5.99 23.85
CA GLU A 125 5.54 -6.90 24.87
C GLU A 125 4.45 -7.24 25.88
N PRO A 126 4.19 -8.53 26.17
CA PRO A 126 3.18 -8.92 27.17
C PRO A 126 3.45 -8.25 28.53
N SER A 127 2.43 -7.60 29.09
CA SER A 127 2.50 -6.89 30.37
C SER A 127 1.14 -6.94 31.07
N GLY A 128 1.06 -7.61 32.22
CA GLY A 128 -0.21 -7.80 32.93
C GLY A 128 -1.25 -8.51 32.04
N ASP A 129 -2.41 -7.88 31.88
CA ASP A 129 -3.50 -8.41 31.03
C ASP A 129 -3.43 -7.88 29.57
N GLY A 130 -2.37 -7.14 29.22
CA GLY A 130 -2.22 -6.50 27.91
C GLY A 130 -0.78 -6.50 27.40
N HIS A 131 -0.39 -5.40 26.75
CA HIS A 131 0.96 -5.24 26.19
C HIS A 131 1.49 -3.84 26.43
N ASP A 132 2.79 -3.73 26.69
CA ASP A 132 3.55 -2.48 26.61
C ASP A 132 4.07 -2.32 25.18
N ALA A 133 3.75 -1.20 24.54
CA ALA A 133 4.16 -0.91 23.18
C ALA A 133 5.46 -0.12 23.14
N THR A 134 6.43 -0.56 22.34
CA THR A 134 7.70 0.14 22.11
C THR A 134 8.03 0.15 20.63
N VAL A 135 8.38 1.31 20.08
CA VAL A 135 8.92 1.45 18.72
C VAL A 135 10.43 1.52 18.80
N TYR A 136 11.07 0.56 18.15
CA TYR A 136 12.52 0.52 17.97
C TYR A 136 12.86 1.11 16.62
N PHE A 137 13.80 2.04 16.58
CA PHE A 137 14.31 2.59 15.32
C PHE A 137 15.72 3.12 15.50
N ARG A 138 16.43 3.35 14.41
CA ARG A 138 17.78 3.89 14.47
C ARG A 138 17.75 5.36 14.87
N GLU A 139 18.18 5.65 16.09
CA GLU A 139 18.31 7.03 16.54
C GLU A 139 19.33 7.79 15.70
N ARG A 140 19.11 9.07 15.48
CA ARG A 140 20.09 9.92 14.80
C ARG A 140 21.43 9.88 15.50
N ALA A 141 22.51 9.83 14.73
CA ALA A 141 23.87 9.92 15.24
C ALA A 141 24.24 11.38 15.59
N GLY A 142 25.05 11.54 16.63
CA GLY A 142 25.61 12.84 16.97
C GLY A 142 26.58 13.35 15.88
N ARG A 143 26.83 14.66 15.90
CA ARG A 143 27.78 15.33 14.98
C ARG A 143 29.24 14.87 15.16
N ASP A 144 29.53 14.24 16.27
CA ASP A 144 30.81 13.60 16.62
C ASP A 144 30.94 12.16 16.10
N SER A 145 29.90 11.64 15.44
CA SER A 145 29.90 10.31 14.82
C SER A 145 30.27 10.38 13.36
N ASP A 146 31.07 9.43 12.89
CA ASP A 146 31.36 9.25 11.47
C ASP A 146 30.09 9.02 10.64
N GLU A 147 29.04 8.45 11.22
CA GLU A 147 27.75 8.23 10.58
C GLU A 147 27.14 9.53 10.06
N PHE A 148 27.32 10.65 10.75
CA PHE A 148 26.79 11.94 10.36
C PHE A 148 27.16 12.34 8.93
N TYR A 149 28.42 12.12 8.52
CA TYR A 149 28.93 12.60 7.24
C TYR A 149 29.42 11.48 6.31
N ALA A 150 29.71 10.30 6.81
CA ALA A 150 30.32 9.21 6.03
C ALA A 150 29.31 8.16 5.56
N ASN A 151 28.09 8.16 6.07
CA ASN A 151 27.06 7.22 5.67
C ASN A 151 25.99 7.93 4.80
N PRO A 152 25.98 7.71 3.46
CA PRO A 152 25.05 8.40 2.56
C PRO A 152 23.60 7.95 2.70
N ALA A 153 23.34 6.78 3.26
CA ALA A 153 21.97 6.25 3.41
C ALA A 153 21.24 6.84 4.62
N ILE A 154 21.97 7.14 5.71
CA ILE A 154 21.35 7.55 6.99
C ILE A 154 22.00 8.77 7.63
N GLY A 155 23.11 9.25 7.09
CA GLY A 155 23.85 10.40 7.62
C GLY A 155 23.09 11.71 7.38
N GLU A 156 22.87 12.49 8.44
CA GLU A 156 22.12 13.75 8.32
C GLU A 156 22.76 14.79 7.39
N PHE A 157 24.06 14.67 7.10
CA PHE A 157 24.73 15.52 6.12
C PHE A 157 24.24 15.21 4.69
N TRP A 158 23.72 14.02 4.45
CA TRP A 158 23.26 13.53 3.14
C TRP A 158 21.75 13.65 2.97
N ILE A 159 20.99 13.17 3.98
CA ILE A 159 19.53 13.06 3.86
C ILE A 159 18.75 14.09 4.69
N GLY A 160 19.45 14.93 5.45
CA GLY A 160 18.83 15.91 6.32
C GLY A 160 18.59 15.42 7.75
N PRO A 161 17.93 16.25 8.58
CA PRO A 161 17.70 15.92 9.99
C PRO A 161 16.85 14.66 10.16
N ARG A 162 17.27 13.81 11.11
CA ARG A 162 16.54 12.63 11.56
C ARG A 162 15.96 12.84 12.95
N PRO A 163 14.85 12.18 13.30
CA PRO A 163 14.24 12.36 14.61
C PRO A 163 15.09 11.72 15.72
N SER A 164 15.01 12.27 16.94
CA SER A 164 15.50 11.61 18.15
C SER A 164 14.43 10.68 18.74
N LEU A 165 14.87 9.77 19.62
CA LEU A 165 13.94 8.90 20.37
C LEU A 165 12.87 9.73 21.11
N ALA A 166 13.28 10.82 21.75
CA ALA A 166 12.37 11.68 22.51
C ALA A 166 11.32 12.36 21.61
N HIS A 167 11.71 12.80 20.41
CA HIS A 167 10.76 13.42 19.46
C HIS A 167 9.72 12.42 18.99
N VAL A 168 10.12 11.23 18.57
CA VAL A 168 9.18 10.19 18.13
C VAL A 168 8.29 9.73 19.27
N ALA A 169 8.85 9.59 20.50
CA ALA A 169 8.03 9.23 21.66
C ALA A 169 6.95 10.26 21.97
N ALA A 170 7.28 11.55 21.88
CA ALA A 170 6.32 12.63 22.11
C ALA A 170 5.26 12.70 21.01
N ASP A 171 5.67 12.58 19.75
CA ASP A 171 4.81 12.70 18.58
C ASP A 171 3.82 11.52 18.46
N LEU A 172 4.31 10.29 18.62
CA LEU A 172 3.47 9.08 18.51
C LEU A 172 2.78 8.69 19.83
N ALA A 173 3.12 9.34 20.93
CA ALA A 173 2.67 8.97 22.29
C ALA A 173 2.87 7.48 22.58
N VAL A 174 4.06 6.95 22.25
CA VAL A 174 4.48 5.57 22.48
C VAL A 174 5.93 5.54 22.96
N ALA A 175 6.31 4.53 23.74
CA ALA A 175 7.71 4.37 24.14
C ALA A 175 8.62 4.11 22.93
N THR A 176 9.83 4.64 22.96
CA THR A 176 10.82 4.43 21.90
C THR A 176 12.15 3.94 22.47
N ARG A 177 12.88 3.17 21.67
CA ARG A 177 14.25 2.71 21.95
C ARG A 177 15.08 2.69 20.68
N ASP A 178 16.39 2.74 20.84
CA ASP A 178 17.31 2.54 19.72
C ASP A 178 17.19 1.11 19.20
N ILE A 179 17.27 0.94 17.89
CA ILE A 179 17.17 -0.38 17.23
C ILE A 179 18.26 -1.36 17.69
N ARG A 180 19.41 -0.86 18.16
CA ARG A 180 20.48 -1.69 18.74
C ARG A 180 20.06 -2.42 20.02
N ASP A 181 19.07 -1.88 20.73
CA ASP A 181 18.50 -2.56 21.90
C ASP A 181 17.55 -3.69 21.51
N PHE A 182 17.07 -3.70 20.27
CA PHE A 182 16.16 -4.72 19.74
C PHE A 182 16.82 -6.08 19.58
N ASP A 183 18.14 -6.14 19.35
CA ASP A 183 18.90 -7.39 19.29
C ASP A 183 18.71 -8.23 20.57
N ALA A 184 18.74 -7.57 21.72
CA ALA A 184 18.50 -8.24 23.00
C ALA A 184 17.07 -8.79 23.17
N VAL A 185 16.08 -8.22 22.44
CA VAL A 185 14.70 -8.71 22.41
C VAL A 185 14.60 -9.97 21.58
N VAL A 186 15.21 -9.97 20.38
CA VAL A 186 15.16 -11.12 19.46
C VAL A 186 16.05 -12.26 19.94
N ASP A 187 17.27 -11.97 20.38
CA ASP A 187 18.24 -12.99 20.76
C ASP A 187 17.90 -13.73 22.06
N ARG A 188 17.01 -13.16 22.86
CA ARG A 188 16.50 -13.77 24.11
C ARG A 188 15.00 -13.96 24.06
N ILE A 189 14.54 -14.78 23.13
CA ILE A 189 13.12 -15.15 23.07
C ILE A 189 12.86 -16.12 24.24
N ASP A 190 12.27 -15.59 25.30
CA ASP A 190 11.75 -16.30 26.47
C ASP A 190 10.23 -16.39 26.51
N THR A 191 9.57 -15.70 25.58
CA THR A 191 8.12 -15.61 25.41
C THR A 191 7.76 -16.03 24.01
N ALA A 192 6.60 -16.67 23.82
CA ALA A 192 6.08 -16.96 22.49
C ALA A 192 5.94 -15.65 21.69
N THR A 193 6.57 -15.59 20.53
CA THR A 193 6.68 -14.39 19.71
C THR A 193 6.02 -14.64 18.36
N LEU A 194 5.22 -13.70 17.89
CA LEU A 194 4.70 -13.66 16.51
C LEU A 194 5.37 -12.51 15.77
N VAL A 195 5.60 -12.70 14.45
CA VAL A 195 6.19 -11.69 13.58
C VAL A 195 5.35 -11.49 12.33
N LEU A 196 5.21 -10.24 11.89
CA LEU A 196 4.57 -9.93 10.62
C LEU A 196 5.58 -10.19 9.48
N ARG A 197 5.54 -11.41 8.95
CA ARG A 197 6.58 -11.99 8.07
C ARG A 197 6.81 -11.21 6.78
N GLU A 198 5.73 -10.75 6.14
CA GLU A 198 5.78 -10.10 4.83
C GLU A 198 6.46 -8.72 4.85
N ALA A 199 6.51 -8.08 6.04
CA ALA A 199 7.06 -6.74 6.17
C ALA A 199 8.59 -6.71 6.10
N ASP A 200 9.28 -7.72 6.66
CA ASP A 200 10.73 -7.79 6.73
C ASP A 200 11.20 -9.27 6.75
N PRO A 201 11.64 -9.79 5.60
CA PRO A 201 12.12 -11.17 5.51
C PRO A 201 13.41 -11.45 6.32
N GLU A 202 14.33 -10.47 6.44
CA GLU A 202 15.58 -10.65 7.19
C GLU A 202 15.31 -10.71 8.70
N LEU A 203 14.49 -9.80 9.21
CA LEU A 203 14.06 -9.86 10.60
C LEU A 203 13.25 -11.12 10.89
N THR A 204 12.41 -11.57 9.97
CA THR A 204 11.65 -12.82 10.08
C THR A 204 12.59 -14.02 10.26
N GLU A 205 13.65 -14.13 9.45
CA GLU A 205 14.65 -15.19 9.58
C GLU A 205 15.37 -15.14 10.94
N ARG A 206 15.69 -13.94 11.44
CA ARG A 206 16.27 -13.76 12.78
C ARG A 206 15.35 -14.26 13.89
N VAL A 207 14.05 -13.93 13.81
CA VAL A 207 13.04 -14.41 14.77
C VAL A 207 12.91 -15.94 14.71
N ASP A 208 12.86 -16.52 13.52
CA ASP A 208 12.78 -17.97 13.34
C ASP A 208 14.01 -18.69 13.92
N ASN A 209 15.21 -18.16 13.66
CA ASN A 209 16.44 -18.68 14.24
C ASN A 209 16.46 -18.57 15.77
N ALA A 210 15.93 -17.49 16.34
CA ALA A 210 15.81 -17.32 17.78
C ALA A 210 14.81 -18.31 18.39
N ARG A 211 13.68 -18.55 17.73
CA ARG A 211 12.69 -19.58 18.14
C ARG A 211 13.32 -20.99 18.18
N VAL A 212 14.12 -21.32 17.17
CA VAL A 212 14.83 -22.62 17.13
C VAL A 212 15.82 -22.74 18.29
N ARG A 213 16.62 -21.68 18.57
CA ARG A 213 17.55 -21.67 19.72
C ARG A 213 16.80 -21.85 21.03
N PHE A 214 15.74 -21.11 21.27
CA PHE A 214 14.94 -21.19 22.48
C PHE A 214 14.34 -22.59 22.69
N ALA A 215 13.78 -23.20 21.63
CA ALA A 215 13.24 -24.55 21.70
C ALA A 215 14.34 -25.59 22.04
N ALA A 216 15.53 -25.44 21.47
CA ALA A 216 16.68 -26.32 21.77
C ALA A 216 17.18 -26.15 23.22
N GLU A 217 17.31 -24.92 23.72
CA GLU A 217 17.71 -24.63 25.09
C GLU A 217 16.70 -25.19 26.11
N LYS A 218 15.41 -25.03 25.85
CA LYS A 218 14.32 -25.56 26.65
C LYS A 218 14.37 -27.09 26.71
N ALA A 219 14.54 -27.76 25.57
CA ALA A 219 14.66 -29.22 25.49
C ALA A 219 15.90 -29.76 26.25
N LEU A 220 16.98 -28.99 26.31
CA LEU A 220 18.18 -29.36 27.08
C LEU A 220 18.00 -29.13 28.59
N SER A 221 17.23 -28.14 29.01
CA SER A 221 17.00 -27.80 30.41
C SER A 221 15.98 -28.70 31.11
N GLU A 222 14.99 -29.15 30.37
CA GLU A 222 13.98 -30.11 30.83
C GLU A 222 14.51 -31.51 30.55
N ASN A 223 15.18 -32.15 31.54
CA ASN A 223 15.68 -33.53 31.44
C ASN A 223 14.67 -34.40 30.67
N ALA A 224 15.04 -34.79 29.45
CA ALA A 224 14.19 -35.23 28.34
C ALA A 224 13.43 -36.55 28.56
N GLN A 225 12.60 -36.71 29.59
CA GLN A 225 11.79 -37.90 29.79
C GLN A 225 10.26 -37.69 29.79
N ASP A 226 9.75 -36.45 29.87
CA ASP A 226 8.31 -36.31 30.09
C ASP A 226 7.60 -35.11 29.41
N THR A 227 8.09 -34.55 28.29
CA THR A 227 7.25 -33.62 27.53
C THR A 227 7.32 -33.86 26.04
N PRO A 228 6.21 -34.30 25.41
CA PRO A 228 6.05 -34.13 23.98
C PRO A 228 5.71 -32.65 23.71
N PHE A 229 6.70 -31.75 23.77
CA PHE A 229 6.60 -30.45 23.16
C PHE A 229 7.05 -30.57 21.71
N SER A 230 6.26 -31.21 20.89
CA SER A 230 6.22 -30.93 19.48
C SER A 230 5.46 -29.62 19.37
N ILE A 231 6.14 -28.50 19.04
CA ILE A 231 5.51 -27.53 18.16
C ILE A 231 5.30 -28.37 16.89
N GLU A 232 4.17 -29.04 16.78
CA GLU A 232 3.66 -29.45 15.49
C GLU A 232 3.43 -28.11 14.77
N PHE A 233 4.42 -27.70 13.99
CA PHE A 233 4.19 -26.81 12.87
C PHE A 233 3.18 -27.57 12.02
N ASN A 234 1.91 -27.29 12.29
CA ASN A 234 0.86 -27.76 11.43
C ASN A 234 1.11 -27.02 10.11
N ALA A 235 1.57 -27.71 9.09
CA ALA A 235 1.95 -27.13 7.79
C ALA A 235 0.76 -26.44 7.09
N GLU A 236 -0.41 -26.43 7.71
CA GLU A 236 -1.62 -25.79 7.22
C GLU A 236 -1.93 -24.45 7.91
N HIS A 237 -1.24 -24.07 8.99
CA HIS A 237 -1.51 -22.81 9.69
C HIS A 237 -0.31 -22.37 10.54
N GLU A 238 0.45 -21.38 10.04
CA GLU A 238 1.50 -20.77 10.85
C GLU A 238 0.89 -19.73 11.80
N PRO A 239 1.30 -19.68 13.09
CA PRO A 239 0.76 -18.70 14.05
C PRO A 239 0.98 -17.24 13.63
N ASP A 240 2.01 -16.97 12.83
CA ASP A 240 2.29 -15.65 12.26
C ASP A 240 1.20 -15.21 11.26
N ASP A 241 0.56 -16.17 10.55
CA ASP A 241 -0.56 -15.88 9.64
C ASP A 241 -1.77 -15.33 10.41
N ASP A 242 -1.96 -15.75 11.66
CA ASP A 242 -3.01 -15.21 12.52
C ASP A 242 -2.76 -13.73 12.84
N LEU A 243 -1.50 -13.32 13.06
CA LEU A 243 -1.15 -11.92 13.27
C LEU A 243 -1.42 -11.11 12.00
N ALA A 244 -0.94 -11.55 10.84
CA ALA A 244 -1.16 -10.89 9.55
C ALA A 244 -2.65 -10.72 9.27
N ARG A 245 -3.45 -11.78 9.51
CA ARG A 245 -4.89 -11.76 9.35
C ARG A 245 -5.57 -10.76 10.29
N VAL A 246 -5.29 -10.80 11.59
CA VAL A 246 -5.95 -9.92 12.58
C VAL A 246 -5.65 -8.46 12.31
N VAL A 247 -4.40 -8.09 11.99
CA VAL A 247 -4.07 -6.69 11.67
C VAL A 247 -4.67 -6.24 10.34
N SER A 248 -4.94 -7.16 9.41
CA SER A 248 -5.67 -6.91 8.17
C SER A 248 -7.18 -6.75 8.42
N GLU A 249 -7.80 -7.67 9.16
CA GLU A 249 -9.22 -7.63 9.52
C GLU A 249 -9.58 -6.38 10.35
N LEU A 250 -8.65 -5.90 11.19
CA LEU A 250 -8.83 -4.67 11.97
C LEU A 250 -9.06 -3.44 11.09
N ARG A 251 -8.52 -3.41 9.88
CA ARG A 251 -8.65 -2.31 8.92
C ARG A 251 -9.97 -2.31 8.13
N LEU A 252 -10.78 -3.38 8.21
CA LEU A 252 -12.08 -3.42 7.52
C LEU A 252 -13.01 -2.29 7.96
N VAL A 253 -13.07 -1.99 9.26
CA VAL A 253 -13.91 -0.94 9.83
C VAL A 253 -13.05 0.24 10.25
N LYS A 254 -13.20 1.36 9.56
CA LYS A 254 -12.42 2.59 9.73
C LYS A 254 -12.92 3.37 10.95
N ASP A 255 -12.01 3.95 11.70
CA ASP A 255 -12.32 4.94 12.74
C ASP A 255 -12.50 6.35 12.14
N ALA A 256 -12.80 7.33 12.99
CA ALA A 256 -13.11 8.68 12.53
C ALA A 256 -11.90 9.38 11.88
N PHE A 257 -10.67 9.10 12.33
CA PHE A 257 -9.46 9.64 11.74
C PHE A 257 -9.25 9.07 10.33
N GLU A 258 -9.37 7.76 10.15
CA GLU A 258 -9.23 7.07 8.87
C GLU A 258 -10.23 7.58 7.83
N ILE A 259 -11.49 7.78 8.25
CA ILE A 259 -12.54 8.33 7.36
C ILE A 259 -12.19 9.77 6.92
N ALA A 260 -11.68 10.60 7.83
CA ALA A 260 -11.27 11.96 7.50
C ALA A 260 -10.09 12.00 6.52
N GLU A 261 -9.10 11.13 6.69
CA GLU A 261 -7.95 11.01 5.79
C GLU A 261 -8.35 10.48 4.41
N LEU A 262 -9.25 9.50 4.34
CA LEU A 262 -9.80 9.02 3.07
C LEU A 262 -10.57 10.13 2.32
N GLN A 263 -11.40 10.92 3.02
CA GLN A 263 -12.06 12.08 2.40
C GLN A 263 -11.02 13.10 1.90
N ALA A 264 -9.95 13.36 2.65
CA ALA A 264 -8.89 14.27 2.23
C ALA A 264 -8.12 13.75 0.99
N ALA A 265 -7.92 12.43 0.90
CA ALA A 265 -7.33 11.79 -0.29
C ALA A 265 -8.23 11.95 -1.52
N VAL A 266 -9.53 11.72 -1.35
CA VAL A 266 -10.56 11.94 -2.40
C VAL A 266 -10.57 13.41 -2.86
N ASP A 267 -10.54 14.37 -1.94
CA ASP A 267 -10.55 15.79 -2.26
C ASP A 267 -9.29 16.21 -3.03
N SER A 268 -8.13 15.65 -2.67
CA SER A 268 -6.87 15.89 -3.40
C SER A 268 -6.91 15.29 -4.79
N THR A 269 -7.46 14.08 -4.92
CA THR A 269 -7.66 13.39 -6.21
C THR A 269 -8.59 14.19 -7.13
N ALA A 270 -9.70 14.73 -6.59
CA ALA A 270 -10.62 15.58 -7.33
C ALA A 270 -9.94 16.82 -7.92
N ARG A 271 -9.05 17.46 -7.15
CA ARG A 271 -8.24 18.60 -7.65
C ARG A 271 -7.31 18.17 -8.78
N GLY A 272 -6.65 17.02 -8.63
CA GLY A 272 -5.77 16.46 -9.67
C GLY A 272 -6.50 16.20 -10.98
N PHE A 273 -7.71 15.65 -10.92
CA PHE A 273 -8.56 15.44 -12.10
C PHE A 273 -8.95 16.77 -12.77
N GLY A 274 -9.29 17.78 -11.97
CA GLY A 274 -9.56 19.13 -12.50
C GLY A 274 -8.36 19.73 -13.23
N GLU A 275 -7.15 19.56 -12.72
CA GLU A 275 -5.90 20.01 -13.37
C GLU A 275 -5.62 19.25 -14.66
N VAL A 276 -5.85 17.95 -14.70
CA VAL A 276 -5.74 17.17 -15.94
C VAL A 276 -6.68 17.71 -17.03
N LEU A 277 -7.92 18.02 -16.68
CA LEU A 277 -8.88 18.58 -17.64
C LEU A 277 -8.45 19.98 -18.14
N ALA A 278 -7.88 20.81 -17.30
CA ALA A 278 -7.38 22.13 -17.69
C ALA A 278 -6.19 22.03 -18.67
N GLU A 279 -5.41 20.94 -18.61
CA GLU A 279 -4.27 20.68 -19.50
C GLU A 279 -4.65 19.95 -20.80
N LEU A 280 -5.92 19.61 -21.04
CA LEU A 280 -6.35 18.88 -22.26
C LEU A 280 -5.85 19.51 -23.58
N PRO A 281 -5.81 20.84 -23.77
CA PRO A 281 -5.25 21.44 -24.99
C PRO A 281 -3.78 21.07 -25.21
N ARG A 282 -2.97 21.02 -24.14
CA ARG A 282 -1.57 20.58 -24.18
C ARG A 282 -1.49 19.07 -24.39
N ILE A 283 -2.27 18.28 -23.64
CA ILE A 283 -2.32 16.82 -23.70
C ILE A 283 -2.57 16.36 -25.13
N THR A 284 -3.54 16.94 -25.84
CA THR A 284 -3.89 16.57 -27.22
C THR A 284 -2.85 17.00 -28.25
N SER A 285 -1.93 17.91 -27.92
CA SER A 285 -0.85 18.33 -28.81
C SER A 285 0.40 17.46 -28.73
N GLU A 286 0.48 16.58 -27.72
CA GLU A 286 1.67 15.77 -27.46
C GLU A 286 1.52 14.33 -28.01
N VAL A 287 2.63 13.77 -28.51
CA VAL A 287 2.67 12.40 -29.03
C VAL A 287 2.35 11.37 -27.93
N ARG A 288 2.70 11.70 -26.69
CA ARG A 288 2.42 10.87 -25.49
C ARG A 288 1.50 11.62 -24.55
N GLY A 289 0.32 11.99 -25.03
CA GLY A 289 -0.66 12.71 -24.23
C GLY A 289 -1.04 12.02 -22.93
N GLU A 290 -1.11 10.68 -22.92
CA GLU A 290 -1.34 9.90 -21.70
C GLU A 290 -0.26 10.13 -20.63
N ARG A 291 1.02 10.30 -21.03
CA ARG A 291 2.10 10.66 -20.10
C ARG A 291 1.98 12.06 -19.52
N VAL A 292 1.39 12.97 -20.25
CA VAL A 292 1.12 14.31 -19.72
C VAL A 292 0.04 14.22 -18.63
N ILE A 293 -1.02 13.43 -18.86
CA ILE A 293 -2.06 13.16 -17.84
C ILE A 293 -1.42 12.61 -16.57
N GLU A 294 -0.64 11.52 -16.69
CA GLU A 294 0.08 10.90 -15.57
C GLU A 294 0.94 11.93 -14.81
N GLY A 295 1.74 12.72 -15.52
CA GLY A 295 2.64 13.70 -14.90
C GLY A 295 1.92 14.86 -14.21
N VAL A 296 0.81 15.35 -14.77
CA VAL A 296 -0.02 16.39 -14.15
C VAL A 296 -0.64 15.86 -12.85
N PHE A 297 -1.25 14.68 -12.88
CA PHE A 297 -1.82 14.07 -11.69
C PHE A 297 -0.77 13.78 -10.61
N ALA A 298 0.38 13.20 -10.98
CA ALA A 298 1.48 12.93 -10.06
C ALA A 298 2.02 14.21 -9.39
N THR A 299 2.01 15.34 -10.10
CA THR A 299 2.39 16.64 -9.49
C THR A 299 1.45 17.01 -8.35
N ARG A 300 0.12 16.85 -8.54
CA ARG A 300 -0.85 17.12 -7.49
C ARG A 300 -0.70 16.14 -6.31
N ALA A 301 -0.52 14.87 -6.59
CA ALA A 301 -0.31 13.86 -5.57
C ALA A 301 0.89 14.18 -4.67
N ARG A 302 2.02 14.62 -5.25
CA ARG A 302 3.21 15.03 -4.49
C ARG A 302 3.10 16.37 -3.77
N LEU A 303 2.20 17.25 -4.19
CA LEU A 303 1.96 18.52 -3.51
C LEU A 303 1.08 18.37 -2.27
N GLU A 304 0.14 17.43 -2.28
CA GLU A 304 -0.88 17.30 -1.22
C GLU A 304 -0.81 15.99 -0.45
N GLY A 305 0.09 15.09 -0.83
CA GLY A 305 0.27 13.79 -0.19
C GLY A 305 1.67 13.24 -0.35
N ASN A 306 1.81 11.98 0.00
CA ASN A 306 3.07 11.24 -0.13
C ASN A 306 3.41 10.97 -1.60
N ASP A 307 2.47 10.42 -2.36
CA ASP A 307 2.64 10.09 -3.79
C ASP A 307 1.28 9.72 -4.42
N VAL A 308 1.31 9.17 -5.63
CA VAL A 308 0.19 8.43 -6.18
C VAL A 308 0.02 7.12 -5.40
N GLY A 309 -1.22 6.74 -5.10
CA GLY A 309 -1.51 5.52 -4.33
C GLY A 309 -1.21 4.23 -5.08
N TYR A 310 -1.21 4.31 -6.41
CA TYR A 310 -0.92 3.21 -7.34
C TYR A 310 -0.51 3.78 -8.70
N GLY A 311 -0.03 2.91 -9.60
CA GLY A 311 0.33 3.34 -10.95
C GLY A 311 -0.90 3.86 -11.70
N SER A 312 -0.98 5.17 -11.90
CA SER A 312 -2.11 5.82 -12.56
C SER A 312 -2.39 5.22 -13.94
N ILE A 313 -3.65 5.02 -14.27
CA ILE A 313 -4.11 4.56 -15.59
C ILE A 313 -4.64 5.78 -16.34
N ALA A 314 -3.96 6.20 -17.38
CA ALA A 314 -4.35 7.30 -18.26
C ALA A 314 -4.58 6.78 -19.67
N ALA A 315 -5.69 6.05 -19.87
CA ALA A 315 -5.94 5.27 -21.07
C ALA A 315 -6.85 6.03 -22.05
N ALA A 316 -6.32 6.38 -23.23
CA ALA A 316 -7.06 7.08 -24.28
C ALA A 316 -7.51 6.13 -25.40
N GLY A 317 -8.72 6.31 -25.93
CA GLY A 317 -9.27 5.52 -27.03
C GLY A 317 -9.22 4.01 -26.73
N PRO A 318 -8.66 3.18 -27.64
CA PRO A 318 -8.61 1.73 -27.45
C PRO A 318 -7.84 1.26 -26.22
N HIS A 319 -6.91 2.04 -25.69
CA HIS A 319 -6.18 1.70 -24.45
C HIS A 319 -7.11 1.60 -23.25
N ALA A 320 -8.24 2.32 -23.25
CA ALA A 320 -9.26 2.25 -22.20
C ALA A 320 -9.91 0.86 -22.05
N THR A 321 -9.71 -0.04 -23.03
CA THR A 321 -10.16 -1.44 -22.95
C THR A 321 -9.16 -2.36 -22.23
N ILE A 322 -7.98 -1.84 -21.83
CA ILE A 322 -6.94 -2.55 -21.11
C ILE A 322 -7.00 -2.12 -19.65
N LEU A 323 -7.39 -3.02 -18.78
CA LEU A 323 -7.77 -2.69 -17.39
C LEU A 323 -6.67 -1.99 -16.60
N HIS A 324 -5.41 -2.43 -16.72
CA HIS A 324 -4.25 -1.83 -16.05
C HIS A 324 -3.27 -1.24 -17.07
N TRP A 325 -3.74 -0.27 -17.86
CA TRP A 325 -2.90 0.45 -18.83
C TRP A 325 -2.02 1.50 -18.10
N THR A 326 -0.99 1.05 -17.43
CA THR A 326 -0.03 1.91 -16.71
C THR A 326 1.18 2.35 -17.56
N ARG A 327 1.26 1.92 -18.82
CA ARG A 327 2.32 2.37 -19.74
C ARG A 327 2.14 3.83 -20.13
N ASN A 328 0.90 4.28 -20.26
CA ASN A 328 0.52 5.67 -20.53
C ASN A 328 1.33 6.30 -21.67
N ASP A 329 1.59 5.57 -22.78
CA ASP A 329 2.52 6.00 -23.83
C ASP A 329 1.83 6.36 -25.16
N GLY A 330 0.50 6.43 -25.17
CA GLY A 330 -0.31 6.75 -26.32
C GLY A 330 -0.63 8.23 -26.49
N PRO A 331 -1.09 8.61 -27.71
CA PRO A 331 -1.66 9.92 -27.96
C PRO A 331 -3.08 10.02 -27.37
N VAL A 332 -3.51 11.25 -27.11
CA VAL A 332 -4.90 11.57 -26.74
C VAL A 332 -5.51 12.38 -27.87
N VAL A 333 -6.53 11.79 -28.54
CA VAL A 333 -7.07 12.34 -29.78
C VAL A 333 -8.50 12.86 -29.57
N PRO A 334 -8.86 14.06 -30.08
CA PRO A 334 -10.25 14.52 -30.05
C PRO A 334 -11.22 13.53 -30.68
N GLY A 335 -12.29 13.21 -29.97
CA GLY A 335 -13.27 12.17 -30.35
C GLY A 335 -13.10 10.85 -29.60
N ASP A 336 -11.93 10.60 -29.01
CA ASP A 336 -11.71 9.49 -28.10
C ASP A 336 -12.29 9.77 -26.70
N LEU A 337 -12.43 8.71 -25.92
CA LEU A 337 -12.59 8.78 -24.47
C LEU A 337 -11.21 8.69 -23.81
N VAL A 338 -11.05 9.34 -22.67
CA VAL A 338 -10.00 9.07 -21.70
C VAL A 338 -10.63 8.41 -20.49
N LEU A 339 -10.13 7.24 -20.13
CA LEU A 339 -10.36 6.60 -18.84
C LEU A 339 -9.17 6.95 -17.96
N LEU A 340 -9.40 7.82 -16.98
CA LEU A 340 -8.43 8.20 -15.95
C LEU A 340 -8.80 7.53 -14.65
N ASP A 341 -7.90 6.67 -14.16
CA ASP A 341 -8.00 5.96 -12.90
C ASP A 341 -6.75 6.26 -12.09
N ALA A 342 -6.94 7.00 -11.01
CA ALA A 342 -5.86 7.54 -10.21
C ALA A 342 -6.35 7.94 -8.80
N GLY A 343 -5.49 7.79 -7.82
CA GLY A 343 -5.73 8.17 -6.44
C GLY A 343 -4.50 8.78 -5.78
N VAL A 344 -4.71 9.76 -4.90
CA VAL A 344 -3.66 10.36 -4.07
C VAL A 344 -3.50 9.52 -2.81
N GLU A 345 -2.25 9.13 -2.48
CA GLU A 345 -1.87 8.61 -1.17
C GLU A 345 -1.47 9.79 -0.27
N ARG A 346 -2.12 9.94 0.87
CA ARG A 346 -1.78 10.94 1.89
C ARG A 346 -0.45 10.61 2.58
N ASP A 347 0.14 11.57 3.29
CA ASP A 347 1.32 11.33 4.14
C ASP A 347 1.05 10.27 5.24
N THR A 348 -0.20 10.05 5.57
CA THR A 348 -0.70 9.02 6.48
C THR A 348 -0.95 7.67 5.82
N TYR A 349 -0.68 7.57 4.50
CA TYR A 349 -0.90 6.44 3.59
C TYR A 349 -2.37 6.15 3.21
N TYR A 350 -3.36 6.85 3.76
CA TYR A 350 -4.74 6.69 3.29
C TYR A 350 -4.86 7.12 1.83
N THR A 351 -5.44 6.25 1.02
CA THR A 351 -5.41 6.31 -0.44
C THR A 351 -6.83 6.40 -0.98
N ALA A 352 -7.08 7.29 -1.94
CA ALA A 352 -8.30 7.31 -2.74
C ALA A 352 -8.15 6.42 -3.97
N ASP A 353 -9.29 5.93 -4.50
CA ASP A 353 -9.35 5.17 -5.74
C ASP A 353 -10.54 5.63 -6.59
N ILE A 354 -10.24 6.39 -7.65
CA ILE A 354 -11.28 7.04 -8.44
C ILE A 354 -11.02 6.88 -9.92
N THR A 355 -12.00 6.34 -10.62
CA THR A 355 -12.02 6.35 -12.09
C THR A 355 -13.06 7.31 -12.62
N ARG A 356 -12.67 8.13 -13.59
CA ARG A 356 -13.58 8.87 -14.47
C ARG A 356 -13.24 8.65 -15.93
N THR A 357 -14.28 8.40 -16.73
CA THR A 357 -14.16 8.34 -18.18
C THR A 357 -14.83 9.57 -18.79
N PHE A 358 -14.12 10.30 -19.64
CA PHE A 358 -14.61 11.55 -20.22
C PHE A 358 -14.22 11.70 -21.69
N PRO A 359 -15.04 12.40 -22.51
CA PRO A 359 -14.74 12.65 -23.91
C PRO A 359 -13.69 13.77 -24.07
N VAL A 360 -12.64 13.51 -24.85
CA VAL A 360 -11.53 14.48 -25.06
C VAL A 360 -12.02 15.81 -25.63
N ASN A 361 -13.02 15.78 -26.51
CA ASN A 361 -13.62 16.97 -27.16
C ASN A 361 -14.80 17.59 -26.37
N GLY A 362 -15.07 17.10 -25.15
CA GLY A 362 -16.14 17.60 -24.30
C GLY A 362 -17.55 17.18 -24.70
N THR A 363 -17.72 16.20 -25.60
CA THR A 363 -19.01 15.67 -26.00
C THR A 363 -18.90 14.19 -26.34
N PHE A 364 -19.73 13.34 -25.72
CA PHE A 364 -19.83 11.93 -26.05
C PHE A 364 -20.50 11.73 -27.41
N SER A 365 -20.03 10.80 -28.23
CA SER A 365 -20.80 10.28 -29.35
C SER A 365 -22.00 9.47 -28.85
N ASP A 366 -22.98 9.21 -29.71
CA ASP A 366 -24.19 8.45 -29.33
C ASP A 366 -23.86 7.06 -28.76
N VAL A 367 -22.88 6.37 -29.35
CA VAL A 367 -22.46 5.05 -28.88
C VAL A 367 -21.66 5.13 -27.57
N GLN A 368 -20.77 6.13 -27.42
CA GLN A 368 -20.03 6.36 -26.18
C GLN A 368 -20.99 6.70 -25.02
N ARG A 369 -21.95 7.59 -25.26
CA ARG A 369 -23.02 7.93 -24.30
C ARG A 369 -23.80 6.68 -23.88
N LYS A 370 -24.20 5.85 -24.83
CA LYS A 370 -24.95 4.61 -24.59
C LYS A 370 -24.17 3.65 -23.66
N VAL A 371 -22.87 3.49 -23.88
CA VAL A 371 -21.99 2.66 -23.04
C VAL A 371 -21.80 3.29 -21.66
N TYR A 372 -21.53 4.60 -21.64
CA TYR A 372 -21.30 5.34 -20.40
C TYR A 372 -22.52 5.29 -19.47
N GLU A 373 -23.73 5.54 -20.00
CA GLU A 373 -25.00 5.50 -19.24
C GLU A 373 -25.27 4.09 -18.68
N ALA A 374 -24.89 3.03 -19.39
CA ALA A 374 -25.03 1.66 -18.89
C ALA A 374 -24.09 1.38 -17.70
N VAL A 375 -22.87 1.88 -17.75
CA VAL A 375 -21.91 1.75 -16.64
C VAL A 375 -22.35 2.60 -15.45
N LEU A 376 -22.85 3.82 -15.69
CA LEU A 376 -23.39 4.67 -14.64
C LEU A 376 -24.61 4.02 -13.95
N GLU A 377 -25.53 3.43 -14.74
CA GLU A 377 -26.69 2.69 -14.19
C GLU A 377 -26.23 1.51 -13.32
N ALA A 378 -25.15 0.80 -13.72
CA ALA A 378 -24.61 -0.30 -12.93
C ALA A 378 -23.98 0.20 -11.61
N ALA A 379 -23.25 1.32 -11.64
CA ALA A 379 -22.68 1.94 -10.44
C ALA A 379 -23.79 2.42 -9.48
N ASP A 380 -24.82 3.08 -10.02
CA ASP A 380 -25.94 3.58 -9.22
C ASP A 380 -26.77 2.44 -8.60
N ALA A 381 -27.00 1.35 -9.34
CA ALA A 381 -27.69 0.16 -8.82
C ALA A 381 -26.93 -0.49 -7.68
N ALA A 382 -25.60 -0.66 -7.84
CA ALA A 382 -24.75 -1.19 -6.78
C ALA A 382 -24.74 -0.28 -5.54
N PHE A 383 -24.60 1.03 -5.71
CA PHE A 383 -24.64 2.01 -4.61
C PHE A 383 -25.99 1.99 -3.86
N ALA A 384 -27.09 1.86 -4.59
CA ALA A 384 -28.44 1.92 -4.02
C ALA A 384 -28.73 0.82 -2.98
N ILE A 385 -28.04 -0.32 -3.03
CA ILE A 385 -28.22 -1.41 -2.06
C ILE A 385 -27.31 -1.28 -0.84
N VAL A 386 -26.29 -0.40 -0.87
CA VAL A 386 -25.28 -0.32 0.19
C VAL A 386 -25.88 0.18 1.50
N LYS A 387 -25.83 -0.68 2.50
CA LYS A 387 -26.22 -0.39 3.89
C LYS A 387 -25.66 -1.48 4.81
N PRO A 388 -25.57 -1.24 6.13
CA PRO A 388 -25.23 -2.30 7.07
C PRO A 388 -26.19 -3.49 6.94
N GLY A 389 -25.63 -4.71 7.02
CA GLY A 389 -26.38 -5.96 7.01
C GLY A 389 -26.45 -6.67 5.66
N ILE A 390 -26.07 -6.06 4.54
CA ILE A 390 -25.91 -6.79 3.28
C ILE A 390 -24.61 -7.60 3.29
N VAL A 391 -24.44 -8.56 2.40
CA VAL A 391 -23.18 -9.27 2.19
C VAL A 391 -22.38 -8.52 1.14
N PHE A 392 -21.07 -8.29 1.37
CA PHE A 392 -20.23 -7.45 0.51
C PHE A 392 -20.28 -7.86 -0.98
N ARG A 393 -20.23 -9.15 -1.30
CA ARG A 393 -20.34 -9.64 -2.68
C ARG A 393 -21.64 -9.28 -3.40
N GLU A 394 -22.69 -8.88 -2.68
CA GLU A 394 -23.97 -8.47 -3.28
C GLU A 394 -23.80 -7.16 -4.07
N VAL A 395 -22.86 -6.30 -3.67
CA VAL A 395 -22.52 -5.06 -4.38
C VAL A 395 -22.10 -5.36 -5.82
N HIS A 396 -21.17 -6.32 -5.99
CA HIS A 396 -20.76 -6.80 -7.31
C HIS A 396 -21.94 -7.43 -8.08
N ALA A 397 -22.69 -8.29 -7.42
CA ALA A 397 -23.79 -9.01 -8.06
C ALA A 397 -24.85 -8.04 -8.60
N GLU A 398 -25.13 -6.93 -7.90
CA GLU A 398 -26.11 -5.94 -8.34
C GLU A 398 -25.64 -5.18 -9.59
N ALA A 399 -24.38 -4.74 -9.63
CA ALA A 399 -23.80 -4.15 -10.84
C ALA A 399 -23.86 -5.12 -12.04
N MET A 400 -23.54 -6.39 -11.81
CA MET A 400 -23.54 -7.41 -12.89
C MET A 400 -24.94 -7.66 -13.46
N LYS A 401 -26.01 -7.53 -12.69
CA LYS A 401 -27.39 -7.60 -13.23
C LYS A 401 -27.63 -6.56 -14.31
N VAL A 402 -27.16 -5.33 -14.09
CA VAL A 402 -27.30 -4.24 -15.06
C VAL A 402 -26.42 -4.51 -16.28
N ILE A 403 -25.16 -4.91 -16.09
CA ILE A 403 -24.25 -5.24 -17.20
C ILE A 403 -24.82 -6.36 -18.06
N ALA A 404 -25.28 -7.47 -17.45
CA ALA A 404 -25.92 -8.58 -18.18
C ALA A 404 -27.16 -8.13 -18.95
N LYS A 405 -28.04 -7.33 -18.32
CA LYS A 405 -29.23 -6.79 -18.95
C LYS A 405 -28.88 -5.93 -20.18
N LYS A 406 -27.96 -4.96 -20.04
CA LYS A 406 -27.60 -4.04 -21.13
C LYS A 406 -26.95 -4.79 -22.29
N THR A 407 -26.02 -5.70 -22.03
CA THR A 407 -25.35 -6.47 -23.09
C THR A 407 -26.31 -7.46 -23.79
N ALA A 408 -27.29 -8.01 -23.07
CA ALA A 408 -28.36 -8.81 -23.66
C ALA A 408 -29.30 -7.94 -24.54
N GLU A 409 -29.75 -6.78 -24.04
CA GLU A 409 -30.60 -5.83 -24.78
C GLU A 409 -29.93 -5.35 -26.08
N TRP A 410 -28.58 -5.22 -26.09
CA TRP A 410 -27.83 -4.86 -27.28
C TRP A 410 -27.59 -6.05 -28.25
N GLY A 411 -27.98 -7.26 -27.84
CA GLY A 411 -27.83 -8.46 -28.67
C GLY A 411 -26.41 -9.03 -28.66
N PHE A 412 -25.60 -8.71 -27.65
CA PHE A 412 -24.21 -9.17 -27.57
C PHE A 412 -24.06 -10.52 -26.86
N LEU A 413 -25.11 -10.96 -26.13
CA LEU A 413 -25.10 -12.25 -25.46
C LEU A 413 -25.79 -13.32 -26.32
N PRO A 414 -25.30 -14.57 -26.30
CA PRO A 414 -25.95 -15.69 -26.99
C PRO A 414 -27.17 -16.23 -26.23
N VAL A 415 -27.43 -15.74 -25.03
CA VAL A 415 -28.48 -16.17 -24.08
C VAL A 415 -29.16 -14.96 -23.48
N THR A 416 -30.22 -15.16 -22.69
CA THR A 416 -30.86 -14.09 -21.92
C THR A 416 -29.95 -13.53 -20.83
N ALA A 417 -30.28 -12.37 -20.26
CA ALA A 417 -29.54 -11.80 -19.15
C ALA A 417 -29.55 -12.73 -17.93
N GLU A 418 -30.69 -13.31 -17.62
CA GLU A 418 -30.90 -14.24 -16.51
C GLU A 418 -30.03 -15.50 -16.68
N GLU A 419 -30.06 -16.11 -17.87
CA GLU A 419 -29.21 -17.27 -18.17
C GLU A 419 -27.71 -16.90 -18.10
N SER A 420 -27.35 -15.67 -18.54
CA SER A 420 -25.97 -15.21 -18.47
C SER A 420 -25.48 -15.00 -17.04
N LEU A 421 -26.35 -14.74 -16.08
CA LEU A 421 -26.00 -14.56 -14.66
C LEU A 421 -25.79 -15.90 -13.94
N GLU A 422 -26.22 -17.02 -14.52
CA GLU A 422 -25.95 -18.33 -13.92
C GLU A 422 -24.45 -18.62 -13.84
N PRO A 423 -23.98 -19.28 -12.74
CA PRO A 423 -22.54 -19.50 -12.51
C PRO A 423 -21.81 -20.21 -13.65
N GLU A 424 -22.47 -21.10 -14.37
CA GLU A 424 -21.91 -21.89 -15.46
C GLU A 424 -21.78 -21.09 -16.77
N ASN A 425 -22.52 -20.00 -16.92
CA ASN A 425 -22.63 -19.23 -18.17
C ASN A 425 -21.73 -18.01 -18.21
N GLN A 426 -21.99 -17.03 -17.35
CA GLN A 426 -21.20 -15.80 -17.17
C GLN A 426 -20.81 -15.06 -18.46
N TYR A 427 -21.62 -15.13 -19.54
CA TYR A 427 -21.27 -14.56 -20.85
C TYR A 427 -21.06 -13.05 -20.84
N HIS A 428 -21.80 -12.31 -19.99
CA HIS A 428 -21.64 -10.87 -19.80
C HIS A 428 -20.24 -10.49 -19.30
N ARG A 429 -19.52 -11.42 -18.63
CA ARG A 429 -18.16 -11.21 -18.15
C ARG A 429 -17.13 -11.05 -19.29
N ARG A 430 -17.50 -11.37 -20.53
CA ARG A 430 -16.66 -11.05 -21.69
C ARG A 430 -16.37 -9.56 -21.80
N TYR A 431 -17.32 -8.73 -21.39
CA TYR A 431 -17.25 -7.27 -21.51
C TYR A 431 -16.92 -6.58 -20.18
N MET A 432 -16.93 -7.31 -19.07
CA MET A 432 -16.61 -6.83 -17.73
C MET A 432 -16.08 -7.98 -16.86
N VAL A 433 -14.76 -8.18 -16.86
CA VAL A 433 -14.12 -9.39 -16.33
C VAL A 433 -13.68 -9.28 -14.86
N HIS A 434 -13.46 -8.06 -14.35
CA HIS A 434 -12.95 -7.83 -12.98
C HIS A 434 -14.06 -7.78 -11.91
N GLY A 435 -13.68 -7.68 -10.63
CA GLY A 435 -14.59 -7.33 -9.53
C GLY A 435 -15.04 -5.88 -9.65
N THR A 436 -16.20 -5.53 -9.08
CA THR A 436 -16.69 -4.14 -9.07
C THR A 436 -16.49 -3.45 -7.73
N SER A 437 -15.81 -4.10 -6.78
CA SER A 437 -15.61 -3.55 -5.44
C SER A 437 -14.47 -4.24 -4.71
N HIS A 438 -13.67 -3.46 -4.00
CA HIS A 438 -12.69 -3.91 -3.03
C HIS A 438 -12.66 -2.96 -1.84
N HIS A 439 -12.21 -3.44 -0.67
CA HIS A 439 -11.99 -2.57 0.48
C HIS A 439 -10.82 -1.63 0.21
N LEU A 440 -10.95 -0.40 0.69
CA LEU A 440 -10.03 0.71 0.51
C LEU A 440 -9.59 1.24 1.88
N GLY A 441 -8.35 1.69 2.01
CA GLY A 441 -7.84 2.26 3.26
C GLY A 441 -6.42 2.80 3.13
N LEU A 442 -5.50 2.28 3.94
CA LEU A 442 -4.07 2.56 3.81
C LEU A 442 -3.51 2.03 2.49
N ASP A 443 -3.99 0.88 2.06
CA ASP A 443 -3.67 0.32 0.76
C ASP A 443 -4.87 0.49 -0.18
N VAL A 444 -4.62 0.68 -1.47
CA VAL A 444 -5.68 0.77 -2.48
C VAL A 444 -6.53 -0.51 -2.48
N HIS A 445 -5.91 -1.68 -2.49
CA HIS A 445 -6.56 -2.96 -2.25
C HIS A 445 -6.29 -3.39 -0.80
N ASP A 446 -7.04 -2.79 0.14
CA ASP A 446 -6.81 -2.98 1.56
C ASP A 446 -7.42 -4.30 2.08
N CYS A 447 -6.98 -4.71 3.27
CA CYS A 447 -7.49 -5.88 3.98
C CYS A 447 -7.30 -7.21 3.23
N ALA A 448 -6.26 -7.34 2.39
CA ALA A 448 -6.03 -8.49 1.51
C ALA A 448 -5.82 -9.82 2.28
N GLN A 449 -5.35 -9.77 3.55
CA GLN A 449 -5.14 -10.93 4.40
C GLN A 449 -6.39 -11.31 5.22
N ALA A 450 -7.48 -10.52 5.13
CA ALA A 450 -8.71 -10.81 5.82
C ALA A 450 -9.34 -12.12 5.29
N ARG A 451 -9.94 -12.88 6.21
CA ARG A 451 -10.66 -14.10 5.81
C ARG A 451 -11.80 -13.79 4.85
N ARG A 452 -12.04 -14.72 3.92
CA ARG A 452 -13.13 -14.61 2.96
C ARG A 452 -14.50 -14.36 3.63
N GLU A 453 -14.72 -14.98 4.80
CA GLU A 453 -15.94 -14.84 5.60
C GLU A 453 -16.14 -13.43 6.15
N LEU A 454 -15.08 -12.63 6.27
CA LEU A 454 -15.14 -11.23 6.70
C LEU A 454 -14.94 -10.26 5.55
N TYR A 455 -14.38 -10.70 4.43
CA TYR A 455 -14.19 -9.89 3.22
C TYR A 455 -15.34 -10.11 2.23
N MET A 456 -15.25 -11.10 1.33
CA MET A 456 -16.23 -11.33 0.26
C MET A 456 -17.60 -11.78 0.77
N ASP A 457 -17.61 -12.67 1.76
CA ASP A 457 -18.82 -13.24 2.36
C ASP A 457 -19.20 -12.51 3.67
N GLY A 458 -18.46 -11.43 4.00
CA GLY A 458 -18.66 -10.64 5.20
C GLY A 458 -19.91 -9.76 5.12
N THR A 459 -20.51 -9.58 6.29
CA THR A 459 -21.60 -8.60 6.45
C THR A 459 -21.00 -7.19 6.44
N VAL A 460 -21.56 -6.34 5.62
CA VAL A 460 -21.17 -4.92 5.55
C VAL A 460 -21.59 -4.21 6.84
N GLU A 461 -20.67 -3.47 7.43
CA GLU A 461 -20.85 -2.73 8.69
C GLU A 461 -20.59 -1.23 8.51
N ALA A 462 -21.19 -0.41 9.36
CA ALA A 462 -20.91 1.02 9.41
C ALA A 462 -19.43 1.28 9.71
N GLY A 463 -18.80 2.20 8.97
CA GLY A 463 -17.37 2.49 9.02
C GLY A 463 -16.55 1.72 7.98
N MET A 464 -17.11 0.76 7.26
CA MET A 464 -16.42 0.16 6.11
C MET A 464 -16.33 1.17 4.96
N VAL A 465 -15.19 1.16 4.26
CA VAL A 465 -14.98 1.94 3.03
C VAL A 465 -14.51 1.00 1.94
N PHE A 466 -15.13 1.10 0.77
CA PHE A 466 -14.81 0.27 -0.39
C PHE A 466 -15.20 0.97 -1.69
N THR A 467 -14.66 0.48 -2.82
CA THR A 467 -14.95 1.03 -4.15
C THR A 467 -16.24 0.49 -4.73
N ILE A 468 -16.85 1.24 -5.65
CA ILE A 468 -17.84 0.74 -6.62
C ILE A 468 -17.38 1.19 -8.01
N GLU A 469 -16.93 0.22 -8.83
CA GLU A 469 -16.15 0.47 -10.04
C GLU A 469 -16.59 -0.38 -11.26
N PRO A 470 -17.87 -0.50 -11.61
CA PRO A 470 -18.26 -1.24 -12.80
C PRO A 470 -17.67 -0.61 -14.07
N GLY A 471 -17.45 -1.46 -15.08
CA GLY A 471 -17.00 -1.02 -16.39
C GLY A 471 -17.59 -1.82 -17.53
N LEU A 472 -17.36 -1.35 -18.76
CA LEU A 472 -17.61 -2.06 -20.00
C LEU A 472 -16.42 -1.82 -20.94
N TYR A 473 -15.87 -2.89 -21.49
CA TYR A 473 -14.65 -2.86 -22.29
C TYR A 473 -14.83 -3.68 -23.58
N PHE A 474 -14.93 -2.99 -24.71
CA PHE A 474 -15.11 -3.62 -26.02
C PHE A 474 -13.77 -3.61 -26.76
N GLN A 475 -13.05 -4.74 -26.73
CA GLN A 475 -11.74 -4.85 -27.36
C GLN A 475 -11.79 -4.46 -28.84
N PRO A 476 -10.75 -3.83 -29.41
CA PRO A 476 -10.73 -3.36 -30.80
C PRO A 476 -10.92 -4.47 -31.83
N ASP A 477 -10.54 -5.69 -31.49
CA ASP A 477 -10.62 -6.90 -32.34
C ASP A 477 -11.77 -7.83 -31.97
N ASP A 478 -12.69 -7.41 -31.06
CA ASP A 478 -13.85 -8.23 -30.71
C ASP A 478 -14.93 -8.20 -31.80
N LEU A 479 -15.06 -9.31 -32.54
CA LEU A 479 -16.03 -9.46 -33.60
C LEU A 479 -17.45 -9.81 -33.09
N THR A 480 -17.65 -10.01 -31.81
CA THR A 480 -18.98 -10.27 -31.22
C THR A 480 -19.81 -9.01 -31.04
N VAL A 481 -19.19 -7.85 -31.19
CA VAL A 481 -19.87 -6.55 -31.09
C VAL A 481 -19.76 -5.77 -32.40
N PRO A 482 -20.73 -4.88 -32.71
CA PRO A 482 -20.65 -3.97 -33.86
C PRO A 482 -19.39 -3.12 -33.86
N GLU A 483 -18.92 -2.71 -35.05
CA GLU A 483 -17.68 -1.95 -35.21
C GLU A 483 -17.65 -0.66 -34.39
N GLU A 484 -18.80 0.04 -34.28
CA GLU A 484 -18.91 1.29 -33.52
C GLU A 484 -18.69 1.18 -32.01
N PHE A 485 -18.75 -0.04 -31.45
CA PHE A 485 -18.44 -0.28 -30.02
C PHE A 485 -16.96 -0.62 -29.80
N ARG A 486 -16.27 -1.11 -30.82
CA ARG A 486 -14.89 -1.61 -30.67
C ARG A 486 -13.92 -0.50 -30.28
N GLY A 487 -13.08 -0.76 -29.30
CA GLY A 487 -12.14 0.20 -28.76
C GLY A 487 -12.75 1.15 -27.72
N ILE A 488 -14.02 0.99 -27.34
CA ILE A 488 -14.63 1.76 -26.25
C ILE A 488 -14.42 1.02 -24.94
N GLY A 489 -13.76 1.70 -23.98
CA GLY A 489 -13.65 1.29 -22.58
C GLY A 489 -14.19 2.39 -21.67
N VAL A 490 -15.04 2.02 -20.72
CA VAL A 490 -15.63 2.92 -19.72
C VAL A 490 -15.56 2.26 -18.35
N ARG A 491 -15.03 2.95 -17.35
CA ARG A 491 -15.17 2.66 -15.92
C ARG A 491 -15.62 3.92 -15.20
N ILE A 492 -16.47 3.76 -14.21
CA ILE A 492 -16.87 4.81 -13.27
C ILE A 492 -16.68 4.23 -11.89
N GLU A 493 -15.86 4.87 -11.09
CA GLU A 493 -15.48 4.41 -9.77
C GLU A 493 -15.61 5.50 -8.73
N ASP A 494 -16.15 5.11 -7.60
CA ASP A 494 -16.35 5.96 -6.44
C ASP A 494 -15.94 5.24 -5.15
N ASP A 495 -15.40 6.00 -4.19
CA ASP A 495 -15.12 5.55 -2.83
C ASP A 495 -16.37 5.70 -1.97
N ILE A 496 -16.84 4.61 -1.37
CA ILE A 496 -18.10 4.53 -0.65
C ILE A 496 -17.86 4.26 0.84
N LEU A 497 -18.33 5.18 1.69
CA LEU A 497 -18.38 5.01 3.13
C LEU A 497 -19.74 4.46 3.56
N VAL A 498 -19.76 3.37 4.29
CA VAL A 498 -20.96 2.82 4.91
C VAL A 498 -21.28 3.58 6.20
N THR A 499 -22.50 4.09 6.31
CA THR A 499 -23.02 4.78 7.49
C THR A 499 -23.92 3.88 8.34
N ALA A 500 -24.40 4.38 9.47
CA ALA A 500 -25.27 3.60 10.35
C ALA A 500 -26.60 3.15 9.69
N ASP A 501 -27.09 3.89 8.70
CA ASP A 501 -28.40 3.70 8.06
C ASP A 501 -28.36 3.64 6.52
N GLY A 502 -27.16 3.66 5.92
CA GLY A 502 -26.98 3.63 4.47
C GLY A 502 -25.54 3.78 4.05
N ALA A 503 -25.26 4.63 3.05
CA ALA A 503 -23.92 4.92 2.56
C ALA A 503 -23.77 6.36 2.08
N VAL A 504 -22.54 6.85 2.06
CA VAL A 504 -22.13 8.14 1.50
C VAL A 504 -21.09 7.89 0.42
N ASN A 505 -21.25 8.49 -0.73
CA ASN A 505 -20.24 8.54 -1.77
C ASN A 505 -19.27 9.67 -1.43
N LEU A 506 -18.02 9.35 -1.06
CA LEU A 506 -16.98 10.30 -0.70
C LEU A 506 -16.54 11.14 -1.91
N SER A 507 -16.64 10.56 -3.12
CA SER A 507 -16.26 11.19 -4.39
C SER A 507 -17.42 11.91 -5.11
N ALA A 508 -18.55 12.13 -4.43
CA ALA A 508 -19.76 12.76 -5.01
C ALA A 508 -19.52 14.15 -5.61
N ALA A 509 -18.47 14.86 -5.20
CA ALA A 509 -18.10 16.17 -5.76
C ALA A 509 -17.57 16.08 -7.20
N ILE A 510 -17.11 14.90 -7.64
CA ILE A 510 -16.56 14.69 -8.99
C ILE A 510 -17.70 14.28 -9.94
N PRO A 511 -17.92 15.00 -11.04
CA PRO A 511 -19.02 14.73 -11.97
C PRO A 511 -19.08 13.28 -12.45
N ARG A 512 -20.32 12.72 -12.53
CA ARG A 512 -20.57 11.34 -12.97
C ARG A 512 -21.63 11.24 -14.08
N THR A 513 -22.64 12.11 -14.09
CA THR A 513 -23.65 12.07 -15.14
C THR A 513 -23.08 12.58 -16.45
N VAL A 514 -23.57 12.07 -17.58
CA VAL A 514 -23.09 12.46 -18.92
C VAL A 514 -23.05 13.98 -19.09
N ASP A 515 -24.17 14.66 -18.80
CA ASP A 515 -24.25 16.12 -18.99
C ASP A 515 -23.31 16.89 -18.06
N ALA A 516 -23.11 16.41 -16.82
CA ALA A 516 -22.18 17.02 -15.87
C ALA A 516 -20.72 16.81 -16.27
N VAL A 517 -20.35 15.62 -16.77
CA VAL A 517 -19.02 15.33 -17.28
C VAL A 517 -18.69 16.16 -18.51
N GLU A 518 -19.61 16.25 -19.48
CA GLU A 518 -19.45 17.12 -20.64
C GLU A 518 -19.27 18.60 -20.25
N ALA A 519 -20.09 19.08 -19.30
CA ALA A 519 -19.97 20.44 -18.78
C ALA A 519 -18.63 20.65 -18.05
N TRP A 520 -18.16 19.67 -17.28
CA TRP A 520 -16.91 19.72 -16.55
C TRP A 520 -15.70 19.81 -17.50
N VAL A 521 -15.67 18.96 -18.53
CA VAL A 521 -14.61 19.01 -19.55
C VAL A 521 -14.59 20.34 -20.28
N ARG A 522 -15.75 20.82 -20.74
CA ARG A 522 -15.85 22.14 -21.44
C ARG A 522 -15.51 23.31 -20.52
N GLY A 523 -15.91 23.26 -19.25
CA GLY A 523 -15.63 24.32 -18.28
C GLY A 523 -14.16 24.43 -17.89
N ALA A 524 -13.42 23.33 -17.91
CA ALA A 524 -11.98 23.32 -17.61
C ALA A 524 -11.12 23.84 -18.78
N GLN A 525 -11.65 23.86 -20.01
CA GLN A 525 -10.93 24.35 -21.21
C GLN A 525 -11.13 25.85 -21.49
N GLY A 526 -12.00 26.54 -20.77
CA GLY A 526 -12.33 27.98 -20.91
C GLY A 526 -11.70 28.81 -19.85
#